data_779a8fa81a4d5325d6145d0a2b676057
#
_entry.id   779a8fa81a4d5325d6145d0a2b676057
#
_cell.length_a   1.000
_cell.length_b   1.000
_cell.length_c   1.000
_cell.angle_alpha   90.00
_cell.angle_beta   90.00
_cell.angle_gamma   90.00
#
_symmetry.space_group_name_H-M   'P 1'
#
loop_
_entity.id
_entity.type
_entity.pdbx_description
1 polymer ?
#
loop_
_entity_poly.entity_id
_entity_poly.type
_entity_poly.pdbx_seq_one_letter_code
_entity_poly.pdbx_strand_id
1 'polypeptide(L)'
;IKWLTIYAFSTENWKRTTEEVLGLMAIFSRYIEREADRMAAESVRMRFIGDRSMLNPRLQRLQTSIEARTATYDRLNLTVGINYGGRDEITRATRDIARAVAEGRLTADQITDELISQHLDTADLPDPDLVIRTSGETRTSNFLPWQAAYAEYEFTETLWPDFTAQHLAEIVGRFGQRERRFGGVVTA
;
A
#
# COMPACT_ATOMS: atom_id res chain seq x y z
N ILE A 1 15.07 -5.13 -3.29
CA ILE A 1 13.67 -4.66 -3.26
C ILE A 1 13.65 -3.24 -3.77
N LYS A 2 12.83 -2.96 -4.80
CA LYS A 2 12.67 -1.61 -5.35
C LYS A 2 11.36 -0.94 -4.91
N TRP A 3 10.36 -1.74 -4.60
CA TRP A 3 9.03 -1.31 -4.16
C TRP A 3 8.68 -1.99 -2.85
N LEU A 4 8.25 -1.23 -1.87
CA LEU A 4 7.79 -1.73 -0.58
C LEU A 4 6.52 -0.98 -0.17
N THR A 5 5.46 -1.72 0.08
CA THR A 5 4.22 -1.16 0.63
C THR A 5 3.99 -1.69 2.03
N ILE A 6 3.75 -0.80 2.98
CA ILE A 6 3.43 -1.14 4.37
C ILE A 6 2.03 -0.69 4.74
N TYR A 7 1.33 -1.51 5.52
CA TYR A 7 -0.03 -1.25 5.98
C TYR A 7 -0.01 -0.71 7.40
N ALA A 8 -0.12 0.60 7.55
CA ALA A 8 0.02 1.25 8.85
C ALA A 8 -1.31 1.45 9.59
N PHE A 9 -2.39 1.78 8.84
CA PHE A 9 -3.72 2.02 9.43
C PHE A 9 -4.82 1.72 8.42
N SER A 10 -5.71 0.78 8.76
CA SER A 10 -6.83 0.41 7.91
C SER A 10 -8.08 1.26 8.17
N THR A 11 -8.99 1.29 7.19
CA THR A 11 -10.31 1.91 7.36
C THR A 11 -11.10 1.30 8.53
N GLU A 12 -10.90 0.03 8.85
CA GLU A 12 -11.55 -0.66 9.96
C GLU A 12 -11.02 -0.20 11.33
N ASN A 13 -9.80 0.35 11.39
CA ASN A 13 -9.19 0.81 12.64
C ASN A 13 -9.90 2.04 13.26
N TRP A 14 -10.71 2.77 12.48
CA TRP A 14 -11.57 3.82 13.05
C TRP A 14 -12.59 3.33 14.08
N LYS A 15 -12.84 2.01 14.11
CA LYS A 15 -13.72 1.39 15.12
C LYS A 15 -13.06 1.22 16.50
N ARG A 16 -11.75 1.50 16.60
CA ARG A 16 -11.02 1.50 17.88
C ARG A 16 -11.44 2.68 18.75
N THR A 17 -11.00 2.68 19.99
CA THR A 17 -11.26 3.81 20.88
C THR A 17 -10.67 5.10 20.33
N THR A 18 -11.31 6.23 20.62
CA THR A 18 -10.83 7.55 20.18
C THR A 18 -9.41 7.81 20.65
N GLU A 19 -9.06 7.39 21.85
CA GLU A 19 -7.72 7.55 22.43
C GLU A 19 -6.66 6.78 21.63
N GLU A 20 -6.93 5.52 21.26
CA GLU A 20 -6.03 4.72 20.44
C GLU A 20 -5.83 5.35 19.06
N VAL A 21 -6.90 5.78 18.41
CA VAL A 21 -6.84 6.43 17.09
C VAL A 21 -6.01 7.71 17.14
N LEU A 22 -6.26 8.58 18.14
CA LEU A 22 -5.49 9.82 18.31
C LEU A 22 -4.01 9.52 18.60
N GLY A 23 -3.73 8.51 19.42
CA GLY A 23 -2.37 8.04 19.71
C GLY A 23 -1.65 7.59 18.43
N LEU A 24 -2.29 6.78 17.61
CA LEU A 24 -1.73 6.31 16.33
C LEU A 24 -1.46 7.46 15.35
N MET A 25 -2.41 8.40 15.22
CA MET A 25 -2.22 9.57 14.34
C MET A 25 -1.05 10.47 14.81
N ALA A 26 -0.87 10.60 16.12
CA ALA A 26 0.27 11.32 16.68
C ALA A 26 1.60 10.60 16.42
N ILE A 27 1.62 9.26 16.52
CA ILE A 27 2.79 8.43 16.19
C ILE A 27 3.15 8.59 14.72
N PHE A 28 2.18 8.48 13.80
CA PHE A 28 2.43 8.65 12.36
C PHE A 28 3.02 10.03 12.05
N SER A 29 2.42 11.10 12.59
CA SER A 29 2.92 12.45 12.37
C SER A 29 4.37 12.59 12.84
N ARG A 30 4.67 12.13 14.06
CA ARG A 30 6.02 12.19 14.62
C ARG A 30 7.02 11.35 13.82
N TYR A 31 6.60 10.16 13.37
CA TYR A 31 7.47 9.27 12.60
C TYR A 31 7.81 9.88 11.24
N ILE A 32 6.80 10.38 10.50
CA ILE A 32 7.00 11.03 9.20
C ILE A 32 7.94 12.24 9.35
N GLU A 33 7.75 13.10 10.36
CA GLU A 33 8.63 14.25 10.61
C GLU A 33 10.07 13.82 10.91
N ARG A 34 10.25 12.84 11.78
CA ARG A 34 11.56 12.38 12.21
C ARG A 34 12.36 11.68 11.09
N GLU A 35 11.69 10.87 10.30
CA GLU A 35 12.35 10.06 9.29
C GLU A 35 12.50 10.77 7.93
N ALA A 36 11.85 11.94 7.74
CA ALA A 36 11.86 12.65 6.46
C ALA A 36 13.27 12.95 5.94
N ASP A 37 14.18 13.40 6.82
CA ASP A 37 15.56 13.72 6.45
C ASP A 37 16.37 12.46 6.11
N ARG A 38 16.15 11.39 6.86
CA ARG A 38 16.78 10.10 6.59
C ARG A 38 16.32 9.50 5.27
N MET A 39 15.01 9.53 5.00
CA MET A 39 14.47 9.05 3.71
C MET A 39 15.08 9.82 2.54
N ALA A 40 15.22 11.13 2.66
CA ALA A 40 15.87 11.96 1.66
C ALA A 40 17.35 11.59 1.49
N ALA A 41 18.11 11.46 2.58
CA ALA A 41 19.52 11.08 2.54
C ALA A 41 19.76 9.70 1.91
N GLU A 42 18.83 8.77 2.10
CA GLU A 42 18.88 7.42 1.55
C GLU A 42 18.24 7.31 0.15
N SER A 43 17.81 8.42 -0.46
CA SER A 43 17.14 8.44 -1.78
C SER A 43 15.89 7.54 -1.83
N VAL A 44 15.12 7.54 -0.74
CA VAL A 44 13.83 6.82 -0.63
C VAL A 44 12.70 7.74 -1.05
N ARG A 45 11.95 7.34 -2.07
CA ARG A 45 10.71 8.01 -2.47
C ARG A 45 9.56 7.53 -1.60
N MET A 46 8.90 8.45 -0.91
CA MET A 46 7.73 8.15 -0.08
C MET A 46 6.43 8.48 -0.79
N ARG A 47 5.44 7.62 -0.62
CA ARG A 47 4.06 7.81 -1.08
C ARG A 47 3.08 7.34 -0.02
N PHE A 48 1.86 7.85 -0.08
CA PHE A 48 0.78 7.44 0.81
C PHE A 48 -0.45 7.06 0.00
N ILE A 49 -1.08 5.93 0.37
CA ILE A 49 -2.34 5.46 -0.18
C ILE A 49 -3.41 5.43 0.92
N GLY A 50 -4.66 5.56 0.52
CA GLY A 50 -5.83 5.62 1.39
C GLY A 50 -6.51 6.99 1.37
N ASP A 51 -7.73 7.05 1.89
CA ASP A 51 -8.53 8.27 1.92
C ASP A 51 -8.01 9.27 2.95
N ARG A 52 -7.46 10.38 2.47
CA ARG A 52 -6.90 11.45 3.30
C ARG A 52 -7.96 12.35 3.93
N SER A 53 -9.21 12.32 3.44
CA SER A 53 -10.25 13.26 3.85
C SER A 53 -10.58 13.20 5.35
N MET A 54 -10.43 12.00 5.96
CA MET A 54 -10.67 11.78 7.38
C MET A 54 -9.44 12.06 8.27
N LEU A 55 -8.26 12.25 7.68
CA LEU A 55 -7.05 12.53 8.43
C LEU A 55 -7.03 13.98 8.90
N ASN A 56 -6.41 14.25 10.04
CA ASN A 56 -6.27 15.63 10.50
C ASN A 56 -5.42 16.47 9.53
N PRO A 57 -5.66 17.79 9.43
CA PRO A 57 -4.99 18.65 8.43
C PRO A 57 -3.46 18.69 8.57
N ARG A 58 -2.92 18.47 9.77
CA ARG A 58 -1.45 18.40 9.97
C ARG A 58 -0.87 17.18 9.26
N LEU A 59 -1.48 16.00 9.46
CA LEU A 59 -1.00 14.76 8.83
C LEU A 59 -1.13 14.82 7.31
N GLN A 60 -2.24 15.38 6.79
CA GLN A 60 -2.40 15.59 5.34
C GLN A 60 -1.28 16.46 4.75
N ARG A 61 -0.96 17.59 5.40
CA ARG A 61 0.14 18.47 4.97
C ARG A 61 1.50 17.79 5.04
N LEU A 62 1.76 16.98 6.08
CA LEU A 62 3.00 16.23 6.22
C LEU A 62 3.16 15.20 5.08
N GLN A 63 2.11 14.45 4.77
CA GLN A 63 2.12 13.52 3.64
C GLN A 63 2.46 14.23 2.34
N THR A 64 1.74 15.30 2.00
CA THR A 64 1.97 16.07 0.77
C THR A 64 3.40 16.64 0.72
N SER A 65 3.90 17.16 1.84
CA SER A 65 5.24 17.74 1.91
C SER A 65 6.33 16.70 1.68
N ILE A 66 6.24 15.52 2.31
CA ILE A 66 7.26 14.48 2.14
C ILE A 66 7.19 13.84 0.75
N GLU A 67 6.00 13.64 0.19
CA GLU A 67 5.84 13.17 -1.18
C GLU A 67 6.52 14.11 -2.18
N ALA A 68 6.26 15.42 -2.07
CA ALA A 68 6.89 16.42 -2.93
C ALA A 68 8.41 16.45 -2.77
N ARG A 69 8.89 16.39 -1.53
CA ARG A 69 10.33 16.43 -1.20
C ARG A 69 11.09 15.22 -1.73
N THR A 70 10.45 14.06 -1.78
CA THR A 70 11.08 12.79 -2.19
C THR A 70 10.71 12.34 -3.61
N ALA A 71 9.98 13.15 -4.36
CA ALA A 71 9.39 12.80 -5.65
C ALA A 71 10.41 12.31 -6.71
N THR A 72 11.64 12.84 -6.64
CA THR A 72 12.72 12.55 -7.62
C THR A 72 13.61 11.38 -7.22
N TYR A 73 13.40 10.79 -6.03
CA TYR A 73 14.21 9.67 -5.56
C TYR A 73 13.68 8.35 -6.12
N ASP A 74 14.57 7.39 -6.32
CA ASP A 74 14.23 6.12 -6.98
C ASP A 74 14.97 4.88 -6.45
N ARG A 75 15.84 5.02 -5.44
CA ARG A 75 16.56 3.88 -4.84
C ARG A 75 15.58 2.86 -4.22
N LEU A 76 14.59 3.36 -3.49
CA LEU A 76 13.49 2.59 -2.93
C LEU A 76 12.20 3.42 -3.01
N ASN A 77 11.14 2.81 -3.49
CA ASN A 77 9.79 3.40 -3.43
C ASN A 77 9.06 2.80 -2.22
N LEU A 78 8.87 3.60 -1.18
CA LEU A 78 8.14 3.24 0.02
C LEU A 78 6.73 3.82 -0.03
N THR A 79 5.74 2.93 -0.06
CA THR A 79 4.32 3.31 0.01
C THR A 79 3.75 2.96 1.38
N VAL A 80 3.03 3.88 2.00
CA VAL A 80 2.44 3.70 3.33
C VAL A 80 0.93 3.82 3.24
N GLY A 81 0.21 2.75 3.55
CA GLY A 81 -1.26 2.74 3.65
C GLY A 81 -1.73 3.32 4.98
N ILE A 82 -2.34 4.52 4.93
CA ILE A 82 -2.96 5.18 6.09
C ILE A 82 -4.40 5.52 5.76
N ASN A 83 -5.33 5.06 6.56
CA ASN A 83 -6.77 5.06 6.26
C ASN A 83 -7.04 4.38 4.92
N TYR A 84 -6.35 3.27 4.70
CA TYR A 84 -6.47 2.46 3.50
C TYR A 84 -7.38 1.25 3.74
N GLY A 85 -8.12 0.88 2.72
CA GLY A 85 -8.87 -0.37 2.65
C GLY A 85 -9.22 -0.65 1.19
N GLY A 86 -8.88 -1.83 0.69
CA GLY A 86 -9.06 -2.14 -0.74
C GLY A 86 -10.52 -2.07 -1.20
N ARG A 87 -11.47 -2.44 -0.35
CA ARG A 87 -12.90 -2.28 -0.69
C ARG A 87 -13.30 -0.81 -0.81
N ASP A 88 -12.78 0.06 0.07
CA ASP A 88 -13.01 1.49 0.00
C ASP A 88 -12.38 2.07 -1.27
N GLU A 89 -11.13 1.75 -1.54
CA GLU A 89 -10.40 2.16 -2.72
C GLU A 89 -11.15 1.80 -4.02
N ILE A 90 -11.55 0.53 -4.17
CA ILE A 90 -12.33 0.05 -5.33
C ILE A 90 -13.65 0.80 -5.43
N THR A 91 -14.32 1.07 -4.31
CA THR A 91 -15.58 1.83 -4.29
C THR A 91 -15.36 3.26 -4.77
N ARG A 92 -14.28 3.93 -4.35
CA ARG A 92 -13.93 5.29 -4.81
C ARG A 92 -13.63 5.30 -6.32
N ALA A 93 -12.78 4.38 -6.77
CA ALA A 93 -12.47 4.20 -8.19
C ALA A 93 -13.73 3.97 -9.03
N THR A 94 -14.63 3.09 -8.58
CA THR A 94 -15.90 2.80 -9.25
C THR A 94 -16.80 4.05 -9.35
N ARG A 95 -16.86 4.85 -8.29
CA ARG A 95 -17.64 6.12 -8.32
C ARG A 95 -17.07 7.13 -9.31
N ASP A 96 -15.74 7.22 -9.39
CA ASP A 96 -15.07 8.16 -10.30
C ASP A 96 -15.25 7.73 -11.76
N ILE A 97 -15.17 6.44 -12.06
CA ILE A 97 -15.48 5.87 -13.37
C ILE A 97 -16.96 6.10 -13.73
N ALA A 98 -17.89 5.85 -12.81
CA ALA A 98 -19.30 6.06 -13.04
C ALA A 98 -19.63 7.53 -13.33
N ARG A 99 -18.98 8.49 -12.66
CA ARG A 99 -19.10 9.92 -12.97
C ARG A 99 -18.58 10.23 -14.38
N ALA A 100 -17.43 9.69 -14.74
CA ALA A 100 -16.86 9.88 -16.08
C ALA A 100 -17.79 9.36 -17.18
N VAL A 101 -18.47 8.24 -16.96
CA VAL A 101 -19.49 7.70 -17.88
C VAL A 101 -20.71 8.62 -17.93
N ALA A 102 -21.22 9.07 -16.78
CA ALA A 102 -22.38 9.96 -16.72
C ALA A 102 -22.12 11.33 -17.40
N GLU A 103 -20.89 11.80 -17.38
CA GLU A 103 -20.43 13.03 -18.03
C GLU A 103 -20.05 12.83 -19.51
N GLY A 104 -20.16 11.64 -20.05
CA GLY A 104 -19.83 11.32 -21.44
C GLY A 104 -18.33 11.30 -21.75
N ARG A 105 -17.46 11.29 -20.74
CA ARG A 105 -15.99 11.19 -20.90
C ARG A 105 -15.51 9.75 -21.13
N LEU A 106 -16.35 8.78 -20.75
CA LEU A 106 -16.14 7.34 -20.95
C LEU A 106 -17.43 6.68 -21.40
N THR A 107 -17.30 5.52 -22.06
CA THR A 107 -18.41 4.58 -22.29
C THR A 107 -18.24 3.33 -21.45
N ALA A 108 -19.30 2.58 -21.20
CA ALA A 108 -19.22 1.35 -20.42
C ALA A 108 -18.24 0.33 -21.04
N ASP A 109 -18.16 0.26 -22.36
CA ASP A 109 -17.27 -0.69 -23.09
C ASP A 109 -15.78 -0.32 -22.96
N GLN A 110 -15.46 0.89 -22.51
CA GLN A 110 -14.09 1.31 -22.24
C GLN A 110 -13.60 0.93 -20.84
N ILE A 111 -14.48 0.37 -20.01
CA ILE A 111 -14.11 -0.05 -18.65
C ILE A 111 -13.38 -1.40 -18.76
N THR A 112 -12.06 -1.38 -18.58
CA THR A 112 -11.17 -2.53 -18.56
C THR A 112 -10.49 -2.67 -17.20
N ASP A 113 -9.80 -3.78 -16.95
CA ASP A 113 -8.99 -4.00 -15.74
C ASP A 113 -7.91 -2.91 -15.59
N GLU A 114 -7.31 -2.50 -16.70
CA GLU A 114 -6.30 -1.43 -16.73
C GLU A 114 -6.91 -0.08 -16.37
N LEU A 115 -8.12 0.23 -16.88
CA LEU A 115 -8.81 1.47 -16.52
C LEU A 115 -9.16 1.50 -15.03
N ILE A 116 -9.65 0.40 -14.48
CA ILE A 116 -9.91 0.29 -13.05
C ILE A 116 -8.62 0.53 -12.27
N SER A 117 -7.53 -0.17 -12.63
CA SER A 117 -6.22 -0.04 -11.99
C SER A 117 -5.69 1.41 -12.01
N GLN A 118 -5.95 2.16 -13.09
CA GLN A 118 -5.59 3.58 -13.21
C GLN A 118 -6.38 4.51 -12.28
N HIS A 119 -7.51 4.06 -11.76
CA HIS A 119 -8.33 4.82 -10.80
C HIS A 119 -8.09 4.41 -9.35
N LEU A 120 -7.24 3.42 -9.10
CA LEU A 120 -6.84 3.03 -7.75
C LEU A 120 -5.75 3.96 -7.19
N ASP A 121 -5.61 4.02 -5.87
CA ASP A 121 -4.56 4.78 -5.19
C ASP A 121 -3.14 4.30 -5.59
N THR A 122 -3.05 3.11 -6.15
CA THR A 122 -1.83 2.42 -6.59
C THR A 122 -1.56 2.53 -8.10
N ALA A 123 -2.25 3.41 -8.82
CA ALA A 123 -2.17 3.53 -10.28
C ALA A 123 -0.74 3.61 -10.85
N ASP A 124 0.17 4.25 -10.11
CA ASP A 124 1.58 4.39 -10.50
C ASP A 124 2.53 3.33 -9.88
N LEU A 125 1.99 2.32 -9.24
CA LEU A 125 2.74 1.28 -8.55
C LEU A 125 2.61 -0.05 -9.31
N PRO A 126 3.64 -0.87 -9.34
CA PRO A 126 3.49 -2.26 -9.81
C PRO A 126 2.67 -3.06 -8.80
N ASP A 127 1.98 -4.07 -9.29
CA ASP A 127 1.36 -5.06 -8.44
C ASP A 127 2.41 -5.78 -7.58
N PRO A 128 2.07 -6.15 -6.34
CA PRO A 128 3.01 -6.82 -5.46
C PRO A 128 3.28 -8.25 -5.93
N ASP A 129 4.56 -8.63 -5.96
CA ASP A 129 4.96 -10.02 -6.19
C ASP A 129 4.77 -10.88 -4.94
N LEU A 130 4.94 -10.29 -3.76
CA LEU A 130 4.92 -10.98 -2.48
C LEU A 130 4.20 -10.14 -1.42
N VAL A 131 3.26 -10.76 -0.73
CA VAL A 131 2.61 -10.21 0.47
C VAL A 131 3.09 -10.97 1.69
N ILE A 132 3.67 -10.25 2.66
CA ILE A 132 4.12 -10.82 3.92
C ILE A 132 3.14 -10.42 5.02
N ARG A 133 2.60 -11.41 5.72
CA ARG A 133 1.75 -11.19 6.90
C ARG A 133 2.42 -11.74 8.15
N THR A 134 2.64 -10.87 9.11
CA THR A 134 3.23 -11.18 10.42
C THR A 134 2.17 -11.56 11.45
N SER A 135 2.62 -11.94 12.66
CA SER A 135 1.78 -12.18 13.84
C SER A 135 0.88 -13.42 13.77
N GLY A 136 1.26 -14.44 12.99
CA GLY A 136 0.49 -15.69 12.88
C GLY A 136 -0.87 -15.54 12.19
N GLU A 137 -1.14 -14.39 11.61
CA GLU A 137 -2.41 -14.11 10.95
C GLU A 137 -2.36 -14.54 9.48
N THR A 138 -3.39 -15.28 9.02
CA THR A 138 -3.44 -15.90 7.67
C THR A 138 -4.50 -15.27 6.76
N ARG A 139 -4.84 -14.00 6.99
CA ARG A 139 -5.81 -13.23 6.19
C ARG A 139 -5.18 -11.93 5.68
N THR A 140 -5.69 -11.40 4.57
CA THR A 140 -5.18 -10.14 3.98
C THR A 140 -5.71 -8.88 4.67
N SER A 141 -6.80 -8.99 5.43
CA SER A 141 -7.45 -7.86 6.12
C SER A 141 -7.70 -6.66 5.22
N ASN A 142 -8.24 -6.91 4.02
CA ASN A 142 -8.59 -5.84 3.07
C ASN A 142 -7.37 -5.06 2.53
N PHE A 143 -6.17 -5.66 2.61
CA PHE A 143 -4.94 -5.06 2.10
C PHE A 143 -4.70 -5.48 0.65
N LEU A 144 -4.72 -4.51 -0.26
CA LEU A 144 -4.44 -4.64 -1.69
C LEU A 144 -5.18 -5.81 -2.40
N PRO A 145 -6.50 -6.01 -2.21
CA PRO A 145 -7.19 -7.19 -2.75
C PRO A 145 -7.22 -7.24 -4.29
N TRP A 146 -7.22 -6.10 -4.96
CA TRP A 146 -7.14 -6.00 -6.41
C TRP A 146 -5.72 -6.29 -6.90
N GLN A 147 -4.75 -5.59 -6.35
CA GLN A 147 -3.37 -5.61 -6.78
C GLN A 147 -2.66 -6.94 -6.44
N ALA A 148 -3.06 -7.59 -5.35
CA ALA A 148 -2.46 -8.84 -4.88
C ALA A 148 -3.09 -10.11 -5.50
N ALA A 149 -3.89 -9.97 -6.56
CA ALA A 149 -4.57 -11.09 -7.19
C ALA A 149 -3.63 -12.22 -7.65
N TYR A 150 -2.40 -11.87 -8.03
CA TYR A 150 -1.35 -12.82 -8.45
C TYR A 150 -0.13 -12.81 -7.53
N ALA A 151 -0.21 -12.16 -6.38
CA ALA A 151 0.88 -12.15 -5.41
C ALA A 151 1.01 -13.51 -4.73
N GLU A 152 2.23 -13.88 -4.38
CA GLU A 152 2.48 -14.96 -3.44
C GLU A 152 2.36 -14.46 -2.00
N TYR A 153 1.99 -15.36 -1.09
CA TYR A 153 1.81 -15.03 0.32
C TYR A 153 2.83 -15.76 1.18
N GLU A 154 3.38 -15.03 2.13
CA GLU A 154 4.21 -15.57 3.20
C GLU A 154 3.62 -15.17 4.55
N PHE A 155 3.30 -16.14 5.37
CA PHE A 155 2.76 -15.95 6.71
C PHE A 155 3.84 -16.33 7.73
N THR A 156 4.07 -15.46 8.73
CA THR A 156 5.04 -15.72 9.79
C THR A 156 4.45 -15.44 11.17
N GLU A 157 4.81 -16.29 12.14
CA GLU A 157 4.43 -16.12 13.54
C GLU A 157 5.10 -14.92 14.22
N THR A 158 6.19 -14.40 13.63
CA THR A 158 6.93 -13.26 14.17
C THR A 158 6.01 -12.05 14.31
N LEU A 159 5.96 -11.47 15.51
CA LEU A 159 5.20 -10.25 15.75
C LEU A 159 5.82 -9.06 15.00
N TRP A 160 5.01 -8.11 14.58
CA TRP A 160 5.51 -6.95 13.83
C TRP A 160 6.65 -6.19 14.53
N PRO A 161 6.64 -5.94 15.85
CA PRO A 161 7.75 -5.27 16.53
C PRO A 161 9.08 -6.05 16.49
N ASP A 162 9.00 -7.38 16.34
CA ASP A 162 10.16 -8.28 16.33
C ASP A 162 10.59 -8.63 14.90
N PHE A 163 9.88 -8.15 13.89
CA PHE A 163 10.16 -8.41 12.48
C PHE A 163 11.36 -7.56 12.00
N THR A 164 12.50 -8.20 11.85
CA THR A 164 13.78 -7.55 11.52
C THR A 164 14.07 -7.55 10.02
N ALA A 165 15.07 -6.76 9.62
CA ALA A 165 15.60 -6.78 8.25
C ALA A 165 16.14 -8.17 7.85
N GLN A 166 16.64 -8.97 8.81
CA GLN A 166 17.07 -10.34 8.56
C GLN A 166 15.87 -11.23 8.21
N HIS A 167 14.77 -11.17 8.95
CA HIS A 167 13.56 -11.92 8.63
C HIS A 167 13.05 -11.59 7.22
N LEU A 168 13.05 -10.30 6.86
CA LEU A 168 12.69 -9.88 5.51
C LEU A 168 13.62 -10.47 4.45
N ALA A 169 14.94 -10.42 4.68
CA ALA A 169 15.93 -10.94 3.75
C ALA A 169 15.78 -12.46 3.53
N GLU A 170 15.51 -13.21 4.59
CA GLU A 170 15.28 -14.65 4.53
C GLU A 170 14.01 -15.00 3.74
N ILE A 171 12.91 -14.27 3.97
CA ILE A 171 11.66 -14.45 3.23
C ILE A 171 11.86 -14.13 1.75
N VAL A 172 12.47 -13.00 1.43
CA VAL A 172 12.76 -12.62 0.04
C VAL A 172 13.71 -13.61 -0.63
N GLY A 173 14.70 -14.14 0.10
CA GLY A 173 15.60 -15.18 -0.40
C GLY A 173 14.84 -16.46 -0.77
N ARG A 174 13.92 -16.93 0.10
CA ARG A 174 13.07 -18.10 -0.20
C ARG A 174 12.13 -17.82 -1.38
N PHE A 175 11.53 -16.63 -1.43
CA PHE A 175 10.67 -16.23 -2.55
C PHE A 175 11.44 -16.27 -3.88
N GLY A 176 12.67 -15.77 -3.93
CA GLY A 176 13.50 -15.76 -5.13
C GLY A 176 13.89 -17.16 -5.67
N GLN A 177 13.71 -18.21 -4.85
CA GLN A 177 13.95 -19.60 -5.26
C GLN A 177 12.68 -20.30 -5.79
N ARG A 178 11.51 -19.65 -5.68
CA ARG A 178 10.23 -20.21 -6.15
C ARG A 178 10.08 -20.04 -7.67
N GLU A 179 9.54 -21.06 -8.31
CA GLU A 179 9.18 -21.00 -9.72
C GLU A 179 7.75 -20.44 -9.88
N ARG A 180 7.62 -19.27 -10.53
CA ARG A 180 6.31 -18.62 -10.75
C ARG A 180 5.77 -19.05 -12.12
N ARG A 181 4.59 -19.64 -12.15
CA ARG A 181 4.00 -20.26 -13.36
C ARG A 181 2.95 -19.39 -14.06
N PHE A 182 2.38 -18.37 -13.41
CA PHE A 182 1.36 -17.47 -13.96
C PHE A 182 0.31 -18.15 -14.85
N GLY A 183 -0.15 -19.35 -14.43
CA GLY A 183 -1.11 -20.17 -15.21
C GLY A 183 -0.50 -20.93 -16.40
N GLY A 184 0.81 -20.81 -16.64
CA GLY A 184 1.49 -21.57 -17.71
C GLY A 184 1.82 -22.99 -17.30
N VAL A 185 1.75 -23.93 -18.27
CA VAL A 185 2.22 -25.31 -18.10
C VAL A 185 3.69 -25.36 -18.49
N VAL A 186 4.57 -25.80 -17.58
CA VAL A 186 5.95 -26.16 -17.93
C VAL A 186 5.86 -27.48 -18.72
N THR A 187 5.99 -27.41 -20.05
CA THR A 187 6.25 -28.61 -20.84
C THR A 187 7.64 -29.12 -20.48
N ALA A 188 7.69 -30.34 -19.92
CA ALA A 188 8.90 -31.06 -19.59
C ALA A 188 9.74 -31.34 -20.86
#